data_74845e895398c0b0fc0e57dbbdf670e6
#
_entry.id   74845e895398c0b0fc0e57dbbdf670e6
#
_cell.length_a   1.000
_cell.length_b   1.000
_cell.length_c   1.000
_cell.angle_alpha   90.00
_cell.angle_beta   90.00
_cell.angle_gamma   90.00
#
_symmetry.space_group_name_H-M   'P 1'
#
loop_
_entity.id
_entity.type
_entity.pdbx_description
1 polymer ?
#
loop_
_entity_poly.entity_id
_entity_poly.type
_entity_poly.pdbx_seq_one_letter_code
_entity_poly.pdbx_strand_id
1 'polypeptide(L)'
;MRQTIGGTWILTLVILFILLFAAFIILTLNYSRTVGVKNELINMVEKYGGINENSVELVNNYLNYSGYNATGVCVNDGDDTTGVYGASSLSNNRLEPARQGASYYYCIKKYRGANTSNYYQITIFYRFNLPIIGDASGFSIKGTTSNFQSDDETRYADAVGD
;
A
#
# COMPACT_ATOMS: atom_id res chain seq x y z
N MET A 1 51.89 11.78 -17.81
CA MET A 1 51.04 10.72 -17.23
C MET A 1 50.32 11.04 -15.90
N ARG A 2 50.78 11.98 -15.06
CA ARG A 2 50.11 12.32 -13.78
C ARG A 2 48.79 13.11 -13.94
N GLN A 3 48.59 13.87 -15.01
CA GLN A 3 47.41 14.69 -15.20
C GLN A 3 46.18 13.93 -15.78
N THR A 4 46.40 12.82 -16.45
CA THR A 4 45.34 11.97 -17.04
C THR A 4 44.58 11.15 -15.98
N ILE A 5 45.24 10.77 -14.89
CA ILE A 5 44.66 9.98 -13.82
C ILE A 5 43.68 10.83 -12.98
N GLY A 6 43.97 12.11 -12.76
CA GLY A 6 43.06 13.02 -12.04
C GLY A 6 41.77 13.33 -12.76
N GLY A 7 41.80 13.43 -14.10
CA GLY A 7 40.62 13.73 -14.90
C GLY A 7 39.60 12.60 -14.97
N THR A 8 40.08 11.35 -15.08
CA THR A 8 39.19 10.17 -15.10
C THR A 8 38.51 9.94 -13.76
N TRP A 9 39.18 10.22 -12.66
CA TRP A 9 38.61 10.06 -11.33
C TRP A 9 37.46 11.04 -11.05
N ILE A 10 37.64 12.30 -11.45
CA ILE A 10 36.60 13.33 -11.36
C ILE A 10 35.40 12.98 -12.23
N LEU A 11 35.61 12.50 -13.46
CA LEU A 11 34.55 12.07 -14.36
C LEU A 11 33.72 10.94 -13.75
N THR A 12 34.40 9.93 -13.18
CA THR A 12 33.72 8.80 -12.53
C THR A 12 32.87 9.27 -11.33
N LEU A 13 33.37 10.21 -10.55
CA LEU A 13 32.66 10.77 -9.40
C LEU A 13 31.42 11.55 -9.84
N VAL A 14 31.49 12.32 -10.93
CA VAL A 14 30.36 13.05 -11.50
C VAL A 14 29.30 12.09 -12.02
N ILE A 15 29.69 11.03 -12.72
CA ILE A 15 28.74 10.00 -13.22
C ILE A 15 28.05 9.32 -12.06
N LEU A 16 28.78 8.93 -11.03
CA LEU A 16 28.22 8.29 -9.83
C LEU A 16 27.20 9.22 -9.14
N PHE A 17 27.51 10.52 -9.05
CA PHE A 17 26.60 11.50 -8.48
C PHE A 17 25.31 11.66 -9.29
N ILE A 18 25.41 11.70 -10.63
CA ILE A 18 24.23 11.76 -11.52
C ILE A 18 23.36 10.52 -11.35
N LEU A 19 23.95 9.32 -11.29
CA LEU A 19 23.21 8.07 -11.09
C LEU A 19 22.50 8.06 -9.73
N LEU A 20 23.14 8.55 -8.68
CA LEU A 20 22.56 8.63 -7.35
C LEU A 20 21.37 9.60 -7.31
N PHE A 21 21.50 10.77 -7.96
CA PHE A 21 20.38 11.71 -8.08
C PHE A 21 19.22 11.15 -8.90
N ALA A 22 19.49 10.47 -10.00
CA ALA A 22 18.47 9.84 -10.82
C ALA A 22 17.70 8.77 -10.02
N ALA A 23 18.39 7.93 -9.26
CA ALA A 23 17.78 6.95 -8.37
C ALA A 23 16.88 7.62 -7.31
N PHE A 24 17.33 8.71 -6.70
CA PHE A 24 16.56 9.45 -5.71
C PHE A 24 15.27 10.03 -6.29
N ILE A 25 15.31 10.58 -7.51
CA ILE A 25 14.12 11.10 -8.21
C ILE A 25 13.11 9.98 -8.44
N ILE A 26 13.57 8.82 -8.93
CA ILE A 26 12.69 7.66 -9.19
C ILE A 26 12.01 7.19 -7.89
N LEU A 27 12.76 7.10 -6.79
CA LEU A 27 12.22 6.74 -5.49
C LEU A 27 11.12 7.71 -5.04
N THR A 28 11.39 9.01 -5.15
CA THR A 28 10.45 10.07 -4.74
C THR A 28 9.15 10.02 -5.55
N LEU A 29 9.24 9.82 -6.88
CA LEU A 29 8.07 9.72 -7.75
C LEU A 29 7.22 8.48 -7.44
N ASN A 30 7.84 7.33 -7.23
CA ASN A 30 7.13 6.10 -6.87
C ASN A 30 6.44 6.23 -5.51
N TYR A 31 7.13 6.80 -4.53
CA TYR A 31 6.56 7.07 -3.21
C TYR A 31 5.35 8.01 -3.31
N SER A 32 5.47 9.11 -4.04
CA SER A 32 4.40 10.08 -4.22
C SER A 32 3.16 9.46 -4.88
N ARG A 33 3.35 8.63 -5.91
CA ARG A 33 2.24 7.88 -6.55
C ARG A 33 1.55 6.95 -5.57
N THR A 34 2.31 6.22 -4.78
CA THR A 34 1.74 5.27 -3.80
C THR A 34 0.96 5.99 -2.70
N VAL A 35 1.46 7.14 -2.23
CA VAL A 35 0.72 7.98 -1.27
C VAL A 35 -0.58 8.48 -1.89
N GLY A 36 -0.58 8.87 -3.16
CA GLY A 36 -1.78 9.26 -3.91
C GLY A 36 -2.81 8.13 -3.94
N VAL A 37 -2.39 6.93 -4.32
CA VAL A 37 -3.26 5.73 -4.32
C VAL A 37 -3.82 5.48 -2.92
N LYS A 38 -2.97 5.46 -1.89
CA LYS A 38 -3.42 5.27 -0.49
C LYS A 38 -4.49 6.28 -0.08
N ASN A 39 -4.29 7.56 -0.37
CA ASN A 39 -5.24 8.60 0.00
C ASN A 39 -6.57 8.42 -0.73
N GLU A 40 -6.54 8.03 -2.00
CA GLU A 40 -7.74 7.76 -2.78
C GLU A 40 -8.52 6.56 -2.22
N LEU A 41 -7.83 5.48 -1.82
CA LEU A 41 -8.47 4.34 -1.17
C LEU A 41 -9.16 4.74 0.14
N ILE A 42 -8.50 5.57 0.95
CA ILE A 42 -9.07 6.08 2.19
C ILE A 42 -10.34 6.89 1.90
N ASN A 43 -10.29 7.81 0.93
CA ASN A 43 -11.43 8.63 0.52
C ASN A 43 -12.61 7.77 0.03
N MET A 44 -12.33 6.71 -0.74
CA MET A 44 -13.37 5.78 -1.20
C MET A 44 -14.05 5.07 -0.04
N VAL A 45 -13.27 4.55 0.92
CA VAL A 45 -13.80 3.89 2.12
C VAL A 45 -14.59 4.88 2.97
N GLU A 46 -14.11 6.10 3.15
CA GLU A 46 -14.81 7.14 3.91
C GLU A 46 -16.13 7.55 3.25
N LYS A 47 -16.14 7.68 1.94
CA LYS A 47 -17.34 8.03 1.15
C LYS A 47 -18.45 7.00 1.31
N TYR A 48 -18.12 5.73 1.45
CA TYR A 48 -19.10 4.66 1.64
C TYR A 48 -19.39 4.31 3.11
N GLY A 49 -18.88 5.12 4.04
CA GLY A 49 -19.12 4.96 5.47
C GLY A 49 -18.44 3.77 6.09
N GLY A 50 -17.34 3.29 5.50
CA GLY A 50 -16.55 2.16 6.00
C GLY A 50 -16.32 1.06 4.97
N ILE A 51 -15.88 -0.09 5.44
CA ILE A 51 -15.63 -1.26 4.60
C ILE A 51 -16.94 -2.02 4.41
N ASN A 52 -17.39 -2.08 3.18
CA ASN A 52 -18.54 -2.85 2.70
C ASN A 52 -18.27 -3.35 1.28
N GLU A 53 -19.12 -4.22 0.75
CA GLU A 53 -18.96 -4.79 -0.59
C GLU A 53 -18.77 -3.72 -1.67
N ASN A 54 -19.57 -2.64 -1.62
CA ASN A 54 -19.49 -1.54 -2.58
C ASN A 54 -18.15 -0.77 -2.49
N SER A 55 -17.64 -0.53 -1.27
CA SER A 55 -16.36 0.14 -1.10
C SER A 55 -15.20 -0.73 -1.57
N VAL A 56 -15.25 -2.04 -1.33
CA VAL A 56 -14.24 -3.00 -1.79
C VAL A 56 -14.26 -3.09 -3.31
N GLU A 57 -15.45 -3.17 -3.93
CA GLU A 57 -15.60 -3.17 -5.37
C GLU A 57 -14.99 -1.91 -6.00
N LEU A 58 -15.30 -0.73 -5.45
CA LEU A 58 -14.76 0.53 -5.96
C LEU A 58 -13.24 0.59 -5.84
N VAL A 59 -12.69 0.16 -4.70
CA VAL A 59 -11.25 0.08 -4.47
C VAL A 59 -10.58 -0.86 -5.47
N ASN A 60 -11.14 -2.05 -5.67
CA ASN A 60 -10.60 -3.03 -6.62
C ASN A 60 -10.63 -2.51 -8.06
N ASN A 61 -11.74 -1.89 -8.47
CA ASN A 61 -11.89 -1.29 -9.79
C ASN A 61 -10.88 -0.15 -10.00
N TYR A 62 -10.69 0.70 -9.01
CA TYR A 62 -9.70 1.78 -9.07
C TYR A 62 -8.27 1.24 -9.20
N LEU A 63 -7.89 0.26 -8.37
CA LEU A 63 -6.57 -0.34 -8.42
C LEU A 63 -6.30 -1.03 -9.76
N ASN A 64 -7.29 -1.75 -10.28
CA ASN A 64 -7.21 -2.41 -11.58
C ASN A 64 -7.06 -1.38 -12.72
N TYR A 65 -7.88 -0.32 -12.71
CA TYR A 65 -7.82 0.76 -13.72
C TYR A 65 -6.52 1.54 -13.66
N SER A 66 -5.99 1.80 -12.48
CA SER A 66 -4.71 2.51 -12.28
C SER A 66 -3.48 1.67 -12.66
N GLY A 67 -3.66 0.39 -13.00
CA GLY A 67 -2.57 -0.54 -13.29
C GLY A 67 -1.71 -0.89 -12.06
N TYR A 68 -2.30 -0.79 -10.86
CA TYR A 68 -1.61 -1.13 -9.62
C TYR A 68 -1.36 -2.64 -9.54
N ASN A 69 -0.09 -3.03 -9.40
CA ASN A 69 0.34 -4.44 -9.42
C ASN A 69 1.29 -4.81 -8.27
N ALA A 70 1.47 -3.93 -7.31
CA ALA A 70 2.30 -4.23 -6.15
C ALA A 70 1.53 -5.12 -5.16
N THR A 71 2.23 -6.09 -4.60
CA THR A 71 1.68 -7.01 -3.60
C THR A 71 2.65 -7.14 -2.44
N GLY A 72 2.13 -7.52 -1.26
CA GLY A 72 2.95 -7.76 -0.09
C GLY A 72 2.21 -8.61 0.94
N VAL A 73 2.85 -8.84 2.07
CA VAL A 73 2.31 -9.66 3.15
C VAL A 73 1.58 -8.77 4.16
N CYS A 74 0.36 -9.14 4.50
CA CYS A 74 -0.37 -8.49 5.59
C CYS A 74 0.22 -8.90 6.93
N VAL A 75 0.73 -7.93 7.69
CA VAL A 75 1.31 -8.18 9.02
C VAL A 75 0.23 -7.98 10.07
N ASN A 76 0.03 -9.00 10.91
CA ASN A 76 -0.79 -8.88 12.10
C ASN A 76 0.11 -8.48 13.27
N ASP A 77 0.06 -7.22 13.67
CA ASP A 77 0.90 -6.67 14.76
C ASP A 77 0.44 -7.14 16.16
N GLY A 78 -0.29 -8.25 16.25
CA GLY A 78 -0.59 -8.92 17.53
C GLY A 78 -1.61 -8.21 18.45
N ASP A 79 -2.18 -7.10 18.02
CA ASP A 79 -3.24 -6.41 18.76
C ASP A 79 -4.60 -6.99 18.38
N ASP A 80 -5.09 -7.89 19.20
CA ASP A 80 -5.86 -9.07 18.87
C ASP A 80 -7.37 -8.91 18.94
N THR A 81 -7.95 -7.79 18.69
CA THR A 81 -9.42 -7.67 18.73
C THR A 81 -10.11 -7.71 17.38
N THR A 82 -9.37 -7.51 16.30
CA THR A 82 -9.95 -7.54 14.95
C THR A 82 -8.94 -8.09 13.93
N GLY A 83 -9.33 -9.12 13.19
CA GLY A 83 -8.47 -9.75 12.19
C GLY A 83 -7.94 -8.76 11.14
N VAL A 84 -6.82 -9.13 10.51
CA VAL A 84 -6.30 -8.45 9.32
C VAL A 84 -6.85 -9.18 8.11
N TYR A 85 -7.39 -8.44 7.17
CA TYR A 85 -7.95 -8.94 5.93
C TYR A 85 -7.17 -8.39 4.75
N GLY A 86 -7.07 -9.16 3.69
CA GLY A 86 -6.34 -8.77 2.49
C GLY A 86 -7.12 -9.10 1.22
N ALA A 87 -6.90 -8.30 0.18
CA ALA A 87 -7.39 -8.58 -1.15
C ALA A 87 -6.37 -9.42 -1.92
N SER A 88 -6.65 -10.71 -2.09
CA SER A 88 -5.80 -11.64 -2.86
C SER A 88 -5.96 -11.45 -4.37
N SER A 89 -7.09 -10.91 -4.80
CA SER A 89 -7.43 -10.62 -6.19
C SER A 89 -8.21 -9.31 -6.29
N LEU A 90 -7.95 -8.55 -7.35
CA LEU A 90 -8.71 -7.33 -7.67
C LEU A 90 -10.00 -7.61 -8.46
N SER A 91 -10.22 -8.86 -8.86
CA SER A 91 -11.45 -9.29 -9.56
C SER A 91 -12.52 -9.82 -8.61
N ASN A 92 -12.15 -10.05 -7.35
CA ASN A 92 -13.05 -10.57 -6.34
C ASN A 92 -13.38 -9.43 -5.36
N ASN A 93 -14.66 -9.13 -5.17
CA ASN A 93 -15.11 -8.04 -4.30
C ASN A 93 -15.16 -8.45 -2.81
N ARG A 94 -14.35 -9.44 -2.43
CA ARG A 94 -14.26 -9.95 -1.07
C ARG A 94 -12.84 -9.87 -0.53
N LEU A 95 -12.76 -9.54 0.74
CA LEU A 95 -11.53 -9.58 1.52
C LEU A 95 -11.41 -10.94 2.19
N GLU A 96 -10.22 -11.50 2.20
CA GLU A 96 -9.91 -12.78 2.85
C GLU A 96 -9.11 -12.55 4.14
N PRO A 97 -9.31 -13.37 5.17
CA PRO A 97 -8.45 -13.33 6.36
C PRO A 97 -6.99 -13.50 5.96
N ALA A 98 -6.13 -12.61 6.44
CA ALA A 98 -4.72 -12.62 6.08
C ALA A 98 -4.03 -13.88 6.61
N ARG A 99 -3.39 -14.63 5.71
CA ARG A 99 -2.62 -15.83 6.03
C ARG A 99 -1.12 -15.52 6.00
N GLN A 100 -0.38 -16.14 6.89
CA GLN A 100 1.08 -15.98 6.94
C GLN A 100 1.71 -16.43 5.61
N GLY A 101 2.55 -15.58 5.03
CA GLY A 101 3.23 -15.88 3.77
C GLY A 101 2.42 -15.66 2.49
N ALA A 102 1.13 -15.37 2.57
CA ALA A 102 0.33 -15.03 1.40
C ALA A 102 0.54 -13.56 0.99
N SER A 103 0.48 -13.31 -0.32
CA SER A 103 0.63 -11.97 -0.89
C SER A 103 -0.74 -11.38 -1.24
N TYR A 104 -0.93 -10.11 -0.86
CA TYR A 104 -2.16 -9.36 -1.06
C TYR A 104 -1.87 -8.04 -1.75
N TYR A 105 -2.82 -7.50 -2.50
CA TYR A 105 -2.71 -6.18 -3.12
C TYR A 105 -2.80 -5.05 -2.10
N TYR A 106 -3.68 -5.20 -1.13
CA TYR A 106 -3.78 -4.30 0.02
C TYR A 106 -4.31 -5.07 1.23
N CYS A 107 -4.05 -4.52 2.41
CA CYS A 107 -4.54 -5.08 3.68
C CYS A 107 -5.40 -4.07 4.40
N ILE A 108 -6.43 -4.55 5.07
CA ILE A 108 -7.32 -3.75 5.90
C ILE A 108 -7.34 -4.35 7.30
N LYS A 109 -7.18 -3.49 8.29
CA LYS A 109 -7.35 -3.84 9.69
C LYS A 109 -8.37 -2.89 10.33
N LYS A 110 -9.40 -3.45 10.96
CA LYS A 110 -10.41 -2.69 11.70
C LYS A 110 -9.88 -2.43 13.10
N TYR A 111 -9.98 -1.21 13.56
CA TYR A 111 -9.67 -0.83 14.93
C TYR A 111 -10.92 -0.29 15.60
N ARG A 112 -11.06 -0.59 16.87
CA ARG A 112 -12.13 -0.03 17.70
C ARG A 112 -11.63 1.28 18.30
N GLY A 113 -12.31 2.36 18.00
CA GLY A 113 -12.05 3.68 18.56
C GLY A 113 -12.79 3.91 19.89
N ALA A 114 -12.69 5.13 20.42
CA ALA A 114 -13.45 5.52 21.58
C ALA A 114 -14.95 5.67 21.26
N ASN A 115 -15.83 5.45 22.24
CA ASN A 115 -17.28 5.65 22.11
C ASN A 115 -17.94 4.82 20.99
N THR A 116 -17.66 3.51 20.93
CA THR A 116 -18.25 2.61 19.92
C THR A 116 -17.99 2.99 18.46
N SER A 117 -17.04 3.87 18.20
CA SER A 117 -16.60 4.19 16.83
C SER A 117 -15.58 3.15 16.34
N ASN A 118 -15.54 2.95 15.03
CA ASN A 118 -14.54 2.11 14.37
C ASN A 118 -13.76 2.96 13.37
N TYR A 119 -12.49 2.63 13.15
CA TYR A 119 -11.70 3.15 12.05
C TYR A 119 -10.91 2.02 11.38
N TYR A 120 -10.53 2.24 10.15
CA TYR A 120 -9.84 1.24 9.36
C TYR A 120 -8.42 1.70 9.05
N GLN A 121 -7.45 0.82 9.23
CA GLN A 121 -6.10 1.02 8.73
C GLN A 121 -5.96 0.29 7.41
N ILE A 122 -5.64 1.03 6.36
CA ILE A 122 -5.39 0.50 5.03
C ILE A 122 -3.89 0.48 4.82
N THR A 123 -3.37 -0.68 4.44
CA THR A 123 -1.96 -0.87 4.10
C THR A 123 -1.87 -1.20 2.63
N ILE A 124 -1.12 -0.42 1.87
CA ILE A 124 -0.81 -0.70 0.46
C ILE A 124 0.68 -0.91 0.29
N PHE A 125 1.03 -1.64 -0.76
CA PHE A 125 2.41 -2.00 -1.06
C PHE A 125 2.93 -1.21 -2.24
N TYR A 126 4.24 -1.11 -2.36
CA TYR A 126 4.87 -0.53 -3.53
C TYR A 126 6.16 -1.27 -3.86
N ARG A 127 6.48 -1.28 -5.14
CA ARG A 127 7.69 -1.90 -5.67
C ARG A 127 8.60 -0.82 -6.24
N PHE A 128 9.87 -0.96 -5.96
CA PHE A 128 10.89 -0.20 -6.66
C PHE A 128 11.56 -1.13 -7.67
N ASN A 129 11.53 -0.71 -8.92
CA ASN A 129 12.40 -1.31 -9.92
C ASN A 129 13.55 -0.33 -10.18
N LEU A 130 14.67 -0.57 -9.52
CA LEU A 130 15.87 0.22 -9.67
C LEU A 130 16.77 -0.43 -10.73
N PRO A 131 17.25 0.33 -11.74
CA PRO A 131 18.01 -0.24 -12.86
C PRO A 131 19.31 -0.94 -12.47
N ILE A 132 19.81 -0.75 -11.25
CA ILE A 132 21.06 -1.34 -10.76
C ILE A 132 20.82 -2.42 -9.69
N ILE A 133 19.73 -2.28 -8.90
CA ILE A 133 19.46 -3.14 -7.74
C ILE A 133 18.38 -4.17 -8.05
N GLY A 134 17.62 -3.97 -9.15
CA GLY A 134 16.49 -4.81 -9.51
C GLY A 134 15.22 -4.50 -8.72
N ASP A 135 14.31 -5.48 -8.67
CA ASP A 135 13.03 -5.34 -7.97
C ASP A 135 13.21 -5.39 -6.45
N ALA A 136 13.07 -4.27 -5.79
CA ALA A 136 12.91 -4.20 -4.35
C ALA A 136 11.42 -4.20 -4.01
N SER A 137 10.91 -5.32 -3.51
CA SER A 137 9.53 -5.52 -3.07
C SER A 137 9.43 -5.53 -1.54
N GLY A 138 8.22 -5.34 -1.03
CA GLY A 138 7.94 -5.45 0.42
C GLY A 138 7.84 -4.13 1.17
N PHE A 139 7.94 -3.01 0.49
CA PHE A 139 7.65 -1.72 1.11
C PHE A 139 6.14 -1.50 1.18
N SER A 140 5.68 -0.95 2.30
CA SER A 140 4.27 -0.66 2.53
C SER A 140 4.08 0.72 3.11
N ILE A 141 2.92 1.32 2.79
CA ILE A 141 2.48 2.58 3.40
C ILE A 141 1.14 2.30 4.08
N LYS A 142 1.04 2.68 5.34
CA LYS A 142 -0.18 2.60 6.13
C LYS A 142 -0.90 3.95 6.14
N GLY A 143 -2.21 3.90 6.15
CA GLY A 143 -3.05 5.08 6.34
C GLY A 143 -4.30 4.70 7.09
N THR A 144 -4.87 5.62 7.84
CA THR A 144 -6.07 5.41 8.65
C THR A 144 -7.21 6.27 8.14
N THR A 145 -8.42 5.73 8.17
CA THR A 145 -9.63 6.48 7.90
C THR A 145 -10.01 7.32 9.11
N SER A 146 -10.95 8.24 8.92
CA SER A 146 -11.69 8.87 10.02
C SER A 146 -12.49 7.82 10.82
N ASN A 147 -12.97 8.23 11.99
CA ASN A 147 -13.80 7.37 12.83
C ASN A 147 -15.23 7.29 12.27
N PHE A 148 -15.75 6.09 12.15
CA PHE A 148 -17.14 5.81 11.79
C PHE A 148 -17.93 5.41 13.03
N GLN A 149 -19.16 5.89 13.15
CA GLN A 149 -20.07 5.41 14.17
C GLN A 149 -20.56 4.03 13.76
N SER A 150 -20.37 3.02 14.62
CA SER A 150 -20.61 1.63 14.25
C SER A 150 -22.10 1.27 14.31
N ASP A 151 -22.83 1.60 13.28
CA ASP A 151 -24.21 1.08 13.15
C ASP A 151 -24.28 -0.20 12.30
N ASP A 152 -23.16 -0.74 11.80
CA ASP A 152 -23.23 -1.78 10.79
C ASP A 152 -22.10 -2.81 10.87
N GLU A 153 -22.13 -3.67 11.89
CA GLU A 153 -21.29 -4.89 11.89
C GLU A 153 -21.67 -5.83 10.74
N THR A 154 -22.91 -5.77 10.26
CA THR A 154 -23.42 -6.59 9.14
C THR A 154 -22.75 -6.24 7.83
N ARG A 155 -22.52 -4.95 7.52
CA ARG A 155 -21.87 -4.53 6.27
C ARG A 155 -20.41 -4.91 6.16
N TYR A 156 -19.72 -4.96 7.31
CA TYR A 156 -18.33 -5.43 7.33
C TYR A 156 -18.27 -6.95 7.11
N ALA A 157 -19.17 -7.71 7.70
CA ALA A 157 -19.27 -9.15 7.53
C ALA A 157 -19.55 -9.56 6.08
N ASP A 158 -20.34 -8.78 5.34
CA ASP A 158 -20.64 -9.04 3.92
C ASP A 158 -19.43 -8.86 2.99
N ALA A 159 -18.52 -7.92 3.33
CA ALA A 159 -17.29 -7.67 2.58
C ALA A 159 -16.16 -8.65 2.91
N VAL A 160 -16.27 -9.31 4.07
CA VAL A 160 -15.30 -10.27 4.60
C VAL A 160 -15.93 -11.65 4.47
N GLY A 161 -15.43 -12.46 3.54
CA GLY A 161 -15.88 -13.85 3.42
C GLY A 161 -15.52 -14.65 4.67
N ASP A 162 -16.49 -15.39 5.21
CA ASP A 162 -16.26 -16.43 6.23
C ASP A 162 -15.32 -17.54 5.72
#